data_558eca11bc53321a7dce5410206efbd2
#
_entry.id   558eca11bc53321a7dce5410206efbd2
#
_cell.length_a   1.000
_cell.length_b   1.000
_cell.length_c   1.000
_cell.angle_alpha   90.00
_cell.angle_beta   90.00
_cell.angle_gamma   90.00
#
_symmetry.space_group_name_H-M   'P 1'
#
loop_
_entity.id
_entity.type
_entity.pdbx_description
1 polymer ?
#
loop_
_entity_poly.entity_id
_entity_poly.type
_entity_poly.pdbx_seq_one_letter_code
_entity_poly.pdbx_strand_id
1 'polypeptide(L)'
;MNKDKKLNKSIILKILKEYNLDPNRYIIISGASLVLQDIKEYTSDIDIAVDNTLYNEMLNKYTCTFEKYKDGYKIWYIDNIINFSNNLYTTTKYIEIYGYKAQSLDSILELKRTLHRPKDKKDISLILKYLDTLSIK
;
A
#
# COMPACT_ATOMS: atom_id res chain seq x y z
N MET A 1 5.48 -16.99 1.77
CA MET A 1 4.60 -15.92 2.24
C MET A 1 3.21 -16.46 2.52
N ASN A 2 2.61 -16.08 3.61
CA ASN A 2 1.28 -16.56 3.99
C ASN A 2 0.19 -15.73 3.31
N LYS A 3 -0.42 -16.31 2.26
CA LYS A 3 -1.50 -15.65 1.50
C LYS A 3 -2.82 -15.61 2.26
N ASP A 4 -2.91 -16.31 3.38
CA ASP A 4 -4.15 -16.41 4.16
C ASP A 4 -4.27 -15.31 5.22
N LYS A 5 -3.29 -14.42 5.31
CA LYS A 5 -3.37 -13.28 6.21
C LYS A 5 -4.52 -12.37 5.81
N LYS A 6 -5.29 -11.97 6.81
CA LYS A 6 -6.42 -11.05 6.62
C LYS A 6 -6.21 -9.84 7.52
N LEU A 7 -5.53 -8.85 6.98
CA LEU A 7 -5.26 -7.61 7.70
C LEU A 7 -6.38 -6.62 7.41
N ASN A 8 -7.25 -6.43 8.38
CA ASN A 8 -8.31 -5.42 8.28
C ASN A 8 -7.76 -4.05 8.69
N LYS A 9 -8.58 -3.02 8.61
CA LYS A 9 -8.17 -1.65 8.92
C LYS A 9 -7.59 -1.52 10.34
N SER A 10 -8.23 -2.10 11.33
CA SER A 10 -7.79 -2.05 12.71
C SER A 10 -6.40 -2.68 12.88
N ILE A 11 -6.17 -3.83 12.26
CA ILE A 11 -4.89 -4.53 12.32
C ILE A 11 -3.81 -3.74 11.60
N ILE A 12 -4.10 -3.17 10.43
CA ILE A 12 -3.14 -2.36 9.68
C ILE A 12 -2.70 -1.15 10.52
N LEU A 13 -3.65 -0.43 11.10
CA LEU A 13 -3.33 0.75 11.91
C LEU A 13 -2.49 0.38 13.14
N LYS A 14 -2.77 -0.77 13.75
CA LYS A 14 -1.99 -1.28 14.88
C LYS A 14 -0.54 -1.58 14.47
N ILE A 15 -0.36 -2.25 13.34
CA ILE A 15 0.98 -2.59 12.83
C ILE A 15 1.78 -1.33 12.50
N LEU A 16 1.17 -0.37 11.81
CA LEU A 16 1.83 0.89 11.46
C LEU A 16 2.28 1.64 12.71
N LYS A 17 1.47 1.63 13.75
CA LYS A 17 1.80 2.27 15.03
C LYS A 17 2.97 1.56 15.72
N GLU A 18 3.01 0.24 15.68
CA GLU A 18 4.08 -0.55 16.28
C GLU A 18 5.44 -0.29 15.63
N TYR A 19 5.48 -0.21 14.29
CA TYR A 19 6.71 0.11 13.57
C TYR A 19 7.13 1.56 13.75
N ASN A 20 6.17 2.45 13.97
CA ASN A 20 6.41 3.87 14.26
C ASN A 20 7.33 4.54 13.25
N LEU A 21 7.14 4.27 11.97
CA LEU A 21 7.87 4.93 10.89
C LEU A 21 7.35 6.36 10.72
N ASP A 22 8.20 7.28 10.26
CA ASP A 22 7.79 8.66 10.02
C ASP A 22 6.74 8.72 8.89
N PRO A 23 5.48 9.09 9.18
CA PRO A 23 4.43 9.08 8.16
C PRO A 23 4.62 10.11 7.05
N ASN A 24 5.54 11.05 7.22
CA ASN A 24 5.86 12.02 6.17
C ASN A 24 6.85 11.47 5.14
N ARG A 25 7.42 10.29 5.39
CA ARG A 25 8.44 9.70 4.54
C ARG A 25 7.97 8.50 3.74
N TYR A 26 6.68 8.18 3.83
CA TYR A 26 6.12 7.07 3.04
C TYR A 26 4.66 7.31 2.71
N ILE A 27 4.19 6.57 1.71
CA ILE A 27 2.79 6.54 1.29
C ILE A 27 2.35 5.08 1.31
N ILE A 28 1.20 4.80 1.93
CA ILE A 28 0.59 3.47 1.92
C ILE A 28 -0.07 3.29 0.56
N ILE A 29 0.28 2.22 -0.15
CA ILE A 29 -0.18 2.01 -1.53
C ILE A 29 -1.00 0.73 -1.67
N SER A 30 -1.64 0.59 -2.84
CA SER A 30 -2.35 -0.64 -3.25
C SER A 30 -3.41 -1.12 -2.26
N GLY A 31 -3.43 -2.42 -1.97
CA GLY A 31 -4.47 -3.06 -1.15
C GLY A 31 -4.64 -2.46 0.23
N ALA A 32 -3.55 -2.14 0.93
CA ALA A 32 -3.63 -1.55 2.25
C ALA A 32 -4.28 -0.16 2.21
N SER A 33 -4.01 0.63 1.17
CA SER A 33 -4.67 1.91 0.98
C SER A 33 -6.19 1.73 0.78
N LEU A 34 -6.58 0.72 -0.01
CA LEU A 34 -7.99 0.40 -0.22
C LEU A 34 -8.70 -0.01 1.06
N VAL A 35 -8.01 -0.77 1.92
CA VAL A 35 -8.57 -1.19 3.21
C VAL A 35 -8.77 0.03 4.13
N LEU A 36 -7.79 0.93 4.20
CA LEU A 36 -7.90 2.16 5.01
C LEU A 36 -9.05 3.04 4.54
N GLN A 37 -9.37 3.05 3.26
CA GLN A 37 -10.45 3.83 2.67
C GLN A 37 -11.79 3.10 2.64
N ASP A 38 -11.89 1.95 3.30
CA ASP A 38 -13.12 1.13 3.39
C ASP A 38 -13.62 0.60 2.04
N ILE A 39 -12.74 0.49 1.05
CA ILE A 39 -13.07 -0.10 -0.26
C ILE A 39 -12.92 -1.62 -0.22
N LYS A 40 -11.91 -2.10 0.49
CA LYS A 40 -11.68 -3.53 0.73
C LYS A 40 -11.82 -3.82 2.21
N GLU A 41 -12.23 -5.03 2.52
CA GLU A 41 -12.38 -5.48 3.89
C GLU A 41 -11.05 -5.84 4.54
N TYR A 42 -10.14 -6.46 3.77
CA TYR A 42 -8.83 -6.88 4.25
C TYR A 42 -7.83 -7.03 3.11
N THR A 43 -6.55 -7.09 3.46
CA THR A 43 -5.46 -7.38 2.52
C THR A 43 -4.47 -8.34 3.19
N SER A 44 -3.56 -8.91 2.42
CA SER A 44 -2.59 -9.89 2.95
C SER A 44 -1.30 -9.25 3.46
N ASP A 45 -0.96 -8.06 3.02
CA ASP A 45 0.25 -7.36 3.43
C ASP A 45 0.06 -5.85 3.31
N ILE A 46 1.05 -5.10 3.81
CA ILE A 46 1.02 -3.64 3.77
C ILE A 46 2.14 -3.18 2.85
N ASP A 47 1.77 -2.63 1.69
CA ASP A 47 2.72 -2.09 0.74
C ASP A 47 2.92 -0.60 1.01
N ILE A 48 4.17 -0.17 1.15
CA ILE A 48 4.49 1.24 1.32
C ILE A 48 5.59 1.68 0.34
N ALA A 49 5.44 2.87 -0.18
CA ALA A 49 6.45 3.53 -1.00
C ALA A 49 7.20 4.51 -0.10
N VAL A 50 8.51 4.37 0.03
CA VAL A 50 9.30 5.17 0.97
C VAL A 50 10.32 6.04 0.23
N ASP A 51 10.79 7.10 0.91
CA ASP A 51 11.89 7.90 0.38
C ASP A 51 13.23 7.19 0.61
N ASN A 52 14.30 7.70 -0.01
CA ASN A 52 15.61 7.05 0.08
C ASN A 52 16.17 7.01 1.52
N THR A 53 15.90 8.03 2.30
CA THR A 53 16.38 8.09 3.68
C THR A 53 15.73 7.00 4.53
N LEU A 54 14.41 6.91 4.49
CA LEU A 54 13.68 5.87 5.22
C LEU A 54 14.02 4.47 4.71
N TYR A 55 14.18 4.32 3.40
CA TYR A 55 14.57 3.05 2.77
C TYR A 55 15.88 2.52 3.38
N ASN A 56 16.91 3.37 3.46
CA ASN A 56 18.19 2.98 4.02
C ASN A 56 18.11 2.71 5.53
N GLU A 57 17.33 3.50 6.25
CA GLU A 57 17.11 3.29 7.68
C GLU A 57 16.46 1.94 7.94
N MET A 58 15.45 1.58 7.14
CA MET A 58 14.75 0.30 7.30
C MET A 58 15.66 -0.88 6.99
N LEU A 59 16.45 -0.80 5.93
CA LEU A 59 17.42 -1.86 5.59
C LEU A 59 18.46 -2.06 6.68
N ASN A 60 18.85 -1.00 7.39
CA ASN A 60 19.82 -1.08 8.48
C ASN A 60 19.22 -1.54 9.81
N LYS A 61 17.97 -1.19 10.06
CA LYS A 61 17.31 -1.45 11.34
C LYS A 61 16.66 -2.82 11.42
N TYR A 62 16.09 -3.29 10.31
CA TYR A 62 15.32 -4.54 10.28
C TYR A 62 16.01 -5.60 9.46
N THR A 63 15.71 -6.87 9.77
CA THR A 63 16.08 -7.99 8.90
C THR A 63 15.11 -8.01 7.73
N CYS A 64 15.60 -7.63 6.55
CA CYS A 64 14.78 -7.51 5.36
C CYS A 64 15.04 -8.67 4.41
N THR A 65 13.97 -9.20 3.82
CA THR A 65 14.04 -10.25 2.82
C THR A 65 13.79 -9.65 1.45
N PHE A 66 14.71 -9.84 0.51
CA PHE A 66 14.52 -9.38 -0.87
C PHE A 66 13.44 -10.22 -1.55
N GLU A 67 12.46 -9.57 -2.16
CA GLU A 67 11.41 -10.25 -2.90
C GLU A 67 11.69 -10.27 -4.40
N LYS A 68 11.76 -9.11 -5.02
CA LYS A 68 11.87 -8.98 -6.47
C LYS A 68 12.19 -7.57 -6.90
N TYR A 69 12.52 -7.42 -8.19
CA TYR A 69 12.55 -6.11 -8.85
C TYR A 69 11.20 -5.82 -9.47
N LYS A 70 10.79 -4.58 -9.42
CA LYS A 70 9.59 -4.09 -10.10
C LYS A 70 9.86 -2.68 -10.60
N ASP A 71 9.78 -2.49 -11.92
CA ASP A 71 10.02 -1.19 -12.58
C ASP A 71 11.36 -0.56 -12.19
N GLY A 72 12.40 -1.39 -12.03
CA GLY A 72 13.74 -0.94 -11.66
C GLY A 72 13.97 -0.75 -10.17
N TYR A 73 12.96 -0.96 -9.34
CA TYR A 73 13.07 -0.82 -7.90
C TYR A 73 13.12 -2.18 -7.21
N LYS A 74 13.91 -2.25 -6.13
CA LYS A 74 13.98 -3.46 -5.29
C LYS A 74 12.87 -3.42 -4.27
N ILE A 75 12.12 -4.50 -4.17
CA ILE A 75 11.06 -4.66 -3.17
C ILE A 75 11.55 -5.61 -2.09
N TRP A 76 11.41 -5.16 -0.83
CA TRP A 76 11.84 -5.91 0.35
C TRP A 76 10.66 -6.18 1.26
N TYR A 77 10.76 -7.26 2.04
CA TYR A 77 9.80 -7.60 3.09
C TYR A 77 10.41 -7.45 4.47
N ILE A 78 9.58 -7.00 5.42
CA ILE A 78 9.87 -7.08 6.85
C ILE A 78 8.76 -7.92 7.48
N ASP A 79 9.14 -8.97 8.21
CA ASP A 79 8.22 -9.84 8.97
C ASP A 79 7.10 -10.44 8.12
N ASN A 80 7.29 -10.58 6.83
CA ASN A 80 6.27 -11.06 5.88
C ASN A 80 4.97 -10.25 5.91
N ILE A 81 5.02 -9.02 6.38
CA ILE A 81 3.85 -8.16 6.53
C ILE A 81 4.01 -6.86 5.76
N ILE A 82 5.17 -6.22 5.87
CA ILE A 82 5.42 -4.92 5.22
C ILE A 82 6.31 -5.11 4.01
N ASN A 83 5.82 -4.65 2.85
CA ASN A 83 6.60 -4.55 1.62
C ASN A 83 7.00 -3.12 1.43
N PHE A 84 8.24 -2.86 1.09
CA PHE A 84 8.66 -1.50 0.84
C PHE A 84 9.66 -1.40 -0.30
N SER A 85 9.67 -0.25 -0.94
CA SER A 85 10.63 0.09 -1.98
C SER A 85 10.83 1.61 -1.97
N ASN A 86 11.96 2.08 -2.50
CA ASN A 86 12.29 3.51 -2.50
C ASN A 86 11.67 4.25 -3.70
N ASN A 87 10.42 3.97 -3.98
CA ASN A 87 9.70 4.51 -5.13
C ASN A 87 8.65 5.58 -4.74
N LEU A 88 8.89 6.29 -3.64
CA LEU A 88 7.95 7.32 -3.15
C LEU A 88 7.57 8.33 -4.23
N TYR A 89 8.56 8.78 -5.00
CA TYR A 89 8.35 9.82 -6.00
C TYR A 89 7.56 9.37 -7.23
N THR A 90 7.28 8.07 -7.35
CA THR A 90 6.40 7.55 -8.42
C THR A 90 4.93 7.62 -8.04
N THR A 91 4.63 7.81 -6.75
CA THR A 91 3.27 7.93 -6.25
C THR A 91 3.01 9.38 -5.88
N THR A 92 2.39 10.12 -6.79
CA THR A 92 2.20 11.57 -6.63
C THR A 92 0.81 11.96 -6.11
N LYS A 93 -0.14 11.02 -6.14
CA LYS A 93 -1.53 11.30 -5.74
C LYS A 93 -1.88 10.48 -4.50
N TYR A 94 -2.14 11.17 -3.40
CA TYR A 94 -2.50 10.54 -2.14
C TYR A 94 -3.52 11.40 -1.38
N ILE A 95 -4.16 10.78 -0.40
CA ILE A 95 -5.00 11.46 0.57
C ILE A 95 -4.40 11.28 1.95
N GLU A 96 -4.81 12.09 2.90
CA GLU A 96 -4.43 11.91 4.30
C GLU A 96 -5.59 11.27 5.05
N ILE A 97 -5.32 10.18 5.74
CA ILE A 97 -6.32 9.44 6.48
C ILE A 97 -5.68 8.80 7.71
N TYR A 98 -6.30 8.95 8.86
CA TYR A 98 -5.81 8.43 10.14
C TYR A 98 -4.37 8.86 10.49
N GLY A 99 -3.94 10.02 9.99
CA GLY A 99 -2.56 10.51 10.21
C GLY A 99 -1.54 9.96 9.23
N TYR A 100 -1.97 9.21 8.23
CA TYR A 100 -1.10 8.61 7.22
C TYR A 100 -1.43 9.11 5.83
N LYS A 101 -0.45 9.03 4.92
CA LYS A 101 -0.66 9.28 3.50
C LYS A 101 -1.01 7.95 2.82
N ALA A 102 -2.13 7.92 2.13
CA ALA A 102 -2.61 6.72 1.43
C ALA A 102 -2.84 7.06 -0.04
N GLN A 103 -2.38 6.18 -0.93
CA GLN A 103 -2.54 6.35 -2.37
C GLN A 103 -4.01 6.58 -2.72
N SER A 104 -4.30 7.58 -3.56
CA SER A 104 -5.66 7.91 -3.94
C SER A 104 -6.30 6.81 -4.79
N LEU A 105 -7.63 6.75 -4.79
CA LEU A 105 -8.35 5.75 -5.60
C LEU A 105 -8.07 5.92 -7.09
N ASP A 106 -7.98 7.14 -7.57
CA ASP A 106 -7.67 7.43 -8.98
C ASP A 106 -6.30 6.86 -9.36
N SER A 107 -5.31 7.06 -8.50
CA SER A 107 -3.95 6.56 -8.71
C SER A 107 -3.92 5.03 -8.75
N ILE A 108 -4.60 4.38 -7.81
CA ILE A 108 -4.68 2.92 -7.75
C ILE A 108 -5.38 2.37 -8.99
N LEU A 109 -6.48 2.97 -9.37
CA LEU A 109 -7.27 2.54 -10.53
C LEU A 109 -6.46 2.65 -11.82
N GLU A 110 -5.76 3.76 -12.01
CA GLU A 110 -4.90 3.98 -13.17
C GLU A 110 -3.82 2.91 -13.26
N LEU A 111 -3.12 2.65 -12.15
CA LEU A 111 -2.06 1.65 -12.09
C LEU A 111 -2.60 0.25 -12.42
N LYS A 112 -3.70 -0.15 -11.79
CA LYS A 112 -4.27 -1.49 -11.98
C LYS A 112 -4.78 -1.70 -13.41
N ARG A 113 -5.32 -0.68 -14.04
CA ARG A 113 -5.74 -0.74 -15.44
C ARG A 113 -4.54 -0.89 -16.36
N THR A 114 -3.43 -0.22 -16.07
CA THR A 114 -2.21 -0.33 -16.85
C THR A 114 -1.60 -1.71 -16.78
N LEU A 115 -1.66 -2.37 -15.63
CA LEU A 115 -1.06 -3.69 -15.42
C LEU A 115 -1.84 -4.82 -16.09
N HIS A 116 -3.13 -4.65 -16.34
CA HIS A 116 -4.00 -5.66 -16.99
C HIS A 116 -3.95 -7.05 -16.34
N ARG A 117 -3.77 -7.12 -15.01
CA ARG A 117 -3.68 -8.40 -14.30
C ARG A 117 -5.08 -8.90 -13.93
N PRO A 118 -5.38 -10.22 -14.13
CA PRO A 118 -6.68 -10.76 -13.72
C PRO A 118 -6.97 -10.58 -12.23
N LYS A 119 -5.96 -10.65 -11.37
CA LYS A 119 -6.13 -10.47 -9.91
C LYS A 119 -6.59 -9.08 -9.52
N ASP A 120 -6.42 -8.08 -10.40
CA ASP A 120 -6.81 -6.71 -10.12
C ASP A 120 -8.25 -6.40 -10.48
N LYS A 121 -8.95 -7.29 -11.19
CA LYS A 121 -10.34 -7.07 -11.61
C LYS A 121 -11.27 -6.82 -10.45
N LYS A 122 -11.13 -7.56 -9.37
CA LYS A 122 -11.97 -7.41 -8.19
C LYS A 122 -11.79 -6.04 -7.56
N ASP A 123 -10.54 -5.61 -7.40
CA ASP A 123 -10.23 -4.31 -6.81
C ASP A 123 -10.73 -3.17 -7.70
N ILE A 124 -10.54 -3.27 -9.01
CA ILE A 124 -11.06 -2.29 -9.98
C ILE A 124 -12.57 -2.18 -9.84
N SER A 125 -13.26 -3.32 -9.77
CA SER A 125 -14.72 -3.35 -9.63
C SER A 125 -15.18 -2.66 -8.34
N LEU A 126 -14.49 -2.93 -7.23
CA LEU A 126 -14.81 -2.30 -5.95
C LEU A 126 -14.62 -0.79 -5.99
N ILE A 127 -13.53 -0.33 -6.59
CA ILE A 127 -13.25 1.10 -6.71
C ILE A 127 -14.31 1.78 -7.56
N LEU A 128 -14.64 1.22 -8.72
CA LEU A 128 -15.63 1.78 -9.63
C LEU A 128 -17.01 1.84 -8.98
N LYS A 129 -17.38 0.81 -8.24
CA LYS A 129 -18.65 0.78 -7.52
C LYS A 129 -18.72 1.88 -6.48
N TYR A 130 -17.65 2.11 -5.75
CA TYR A 130 -17.57 3.17 -4.75
C TYR A 130 -17.69 4.55 -5.40
N LEU A 131 -16.95 4.80 -6.48
CA LEU A 131 -16.98 6.07 -7.20
C LEU A 131 -18.36 6.34 -7.79
N ASP A 132 -19.02 5.31 -8.30
CA ASP A 132 -20.38 5.39 -8.82
C ASP A 132 -21.36 5.81 -7.71
N THR A 133 -21.22 5.23 -6.53
CA THR A 133 -22.01 5.59 -5.36
C THR A 133 -21.87 7.08 -5.01
N LEU A 134 -20.65 7.62 -5.09
CA LEU A 134 -20.41 9.04 -4.82
C LEU A 134 -21.06 9.94 -5.87
N SER A 135 -21.10 9.51 -7.13
CA SER A 135 -21.65 10.34 -8.21
C SER A 135 -23.17 10.47 -8.15
N ILE A 136 -23.86 9.59 -7.42
CA ILE A 136 -25.30 9.62 -7.25
C ILE A 136 -25.72 10.68 -6.22
N LYS A 137 -24.83 11.10 -5.38
CA LYS A 137 -25.11 12.13 -4.37
C LYS A 137 -25.06 13.53 -4.99
#